data_075172737219104ddb2a9852d9be46bf
#
_entry.id   075172737219104ddb2a9852d9be46bf
#
_cell.length_a   1.000
_cell.length_b   1.000
_cell.length_c   1.000
_cell.angle_alpha   90.00
_cell.angle_beta   90.00
_cell.angle_gamma   90.00
#
_symmetry.space_group_name_H-M   'P 1'
#
loop_
_entity.id
_entity.type
_entity.pdbx_description
1 polymer ?
#
loop_
_entity_poly.entity_id
_entity_poly.type
_entity_poly.pdbx_seq_one_letter_code
_entity_poly.pdbx_strand_id
1 'polypeptide(L)'
;MEVCRGKEAEALKTYEKILTLDADNLAANIFVGNYYYLKAEQEKQKIENDYKKINTPTRMQYARYREGLSQILTTGYIKAKGYLERVVSQFPSTEAKKTLDRIKLIEKEVNR
;
A
#
# COMPACT_ATOMS: atom_id res chain seq x y z
N MET A 1 8.19 16.16 10.47
CA MET A 1 7.76 14.89 9.90
C MET A 1 6.55 14.28 10.57
N GLU A 2 6.51 14.24 11.90
CA GLU A 2 5.35 13.74 12.63
C GLU A 2 4.10 14.58 12.41
N VAL A 3 4.28 15.90 12.25
CA VAL A 3 3.18 16.82 11.98
C VAL A 3 2.52 16.49 10.64
N CYS A 4 3.30 16.11 9.64
CA CYS A 4 2.79 15.70 8.33
C CYS A 4 1.97 14.42 8.42
N ARG A 5 2.42 13.45 9.24
CA ARG A 5 1.69 12.19 9.45
C ARG A 5 0.35 12.43 10.12
N GLY A 6 0.30 13.35 11.08
CA GLY A 6 -0.95 13.70 11.73
C GLY A 6 -1.94 14.31 10.76
N LYS A 7 -1.48 15.21 9.91
CA LYS A 7 -2.31 15.83 8.87
C LYS A 7 -2.77 14.82 7.82
N GLU A 8 -1.90 13.89 7.45
CA GLU A 8 -2.24 12.82 6.50
C GLU A 8 -3.32 11.91 7.06
N ALA A 9 -3.23 11.55 8.34
CA ALA A 9 -4.24 10.71 8.99
C ALA A 9 -5.60 11.41 9.06
N GLU A 10 -5.62 12.72 9.35
CA GLU A 10 -6.85 13.50 9.34
C GLU A 10 -7.43 13.61 7.94
N ALA A 11 -6.58 13.88 6.96
CA ALA A 11 -6.98 13.94 5.55
C ALA A 11 -7.54 12.61 5.09
N LEU A 12 -6.91 11.50 5.50
CA LEU A 12 -7.40 10.17 5.17
C LEU A 12 -8.82 9.96 5.65
N LYS A 13 -9.12 10.33 6.90
CA LYS A 13 -10.47 10.21 7.45
C LYS A 13 -11.47 11.02 6.66
N THR A 14 -11.10 12.25 6.27
CA THR A 14 -11.94 13.13 5.48
C THR A 14 -12.25 12.52 4.11
N TYR A 15 -11.23 12.01 3.43
CA TYR A 15 -11.40 11.40 2.10
C TYR A 15 -12.17 10.08 2.17
N GLU A 16 -11.94 9.27 3.21
CA GLU A 16 -12.72 8.05 3.41
C GLU A 16 -14.19 8.36 3.62
N LYS A 17 -14.50 9.45 4.35
CA LYS A 17 -15.87 9.90 4.54
C LYS A 17 -16.47 10.34 3.20
N ILE A 18 -15.72 11.04 2.37
CA ILE A 18 -16.17 11.42 1.03
C ILE A 18 -16.55 10.17 0.22
N LEU A 19 -15.74 9.11 0.32
CA LEU A 19 -15.99 7.85 -0.40
C LEU A 19 -17.24 7.13 0.09
N THR A 20 -17.67 7.33 1.32
CA THR A 20 -18.94 6.77 1.78
C THR A 20 -20.14 7.44 1.12
N LEU A 21 -19.98 8.71 0.72
CA LEU A 21 -21.04 9.48 0.04
C LEU A 21 -20.93 9.39 -1.48
N ASP A 22 -19.71 9.28 -1.99
CA ASP A 22 -19.40 9.22 -3.42
C ASP A 22 -18.23 8.27 -3.63
N ALA A 23 -18.54 6.99 -3.85
CA ALA A 23 -17.55 5.93 -3.97
C ALA A 23 -16.62 6.13 -5.18
N ASP A 24 -17.06 6.89 -6.19
CA ASP A 24 -16.29 7.11 -7.42
C ASP A 24 -15.57 8.45 -7.43
N ASN A 25 -15.54 9.17 -6.30
CA ASN A 25 -14.83 10.44 -6.22
C ASN A 25 -13.36 10.28 -6.57
N LEU A 26 -12.93 10.94 -7.64
CA LEU A 26 -11.59 10.76 -8.19
C LEU A 26 -10.49 11.18 -7.21
N ALA A 27 -10.59 12.39 -6.66
CA ALA A 27 -9.58 12.91 -5.73
C ALA A 27 -9.43 12.03 -4.49
N ALA A 28 -10.57 11.56 -3.94
CA ALA A 28 -10.57 10.71 -2.77
C ALA A 28 -9.94 9.34 -3.07
N ASN A 29 -10.24 8.74 -4.20
CA ASN A 29 -9.64 7.46 -4.59
C ASN A 29 -8.13 7.60 -4.79
N ILE A 30 -7.67 8.70 -5.40
CA ILE A 30 -6.25 8.96 -5.59
C ILE A 30 -5.55 9.10 -4.22
N PHE A 31 -6.10 9.91 -3.34
CA PHE A 31 -5.48 10.14 -2.03
C PHE A 31 -5.41 8.86 -1.20
N VAL A 32 -6.54 8.18 -1.06
CA VAL A 32 -6.63 6.98 -0.21
C VAL A 32 -5.77 5.86 -0.79
N GLY A 33 -5.80 5.66 -2.11
CA GLY A 33 -4.98 4.66 -2.79
C GLY A 33 -3.49 4.91 -2.57
N ASN A 34 -3.04 6.14 -2.78
CA ASN A 34 -1.63 6.50 -2.58
C ASN A 34 -1.23 6.40 -1.12
N TYR A 35 -2.11 6.76 -0.20
CA TYR A 35 -1.84 6.66 1.24
C TYR A 35 -1.51 5.20 1.64
N TYR A 36 -2.37 4.27 1.27
CA TYR A 36 -2.16 2.85 1.59
C TYR A 36 -0.94 2.28 0.88
N TYR A 37 -0.71 2.68 -0.36
CA TYR A 37 0.47 2.24 -1.12
C TYR A 37 1.77 2.70 -0.44
N LEU A 38 1.90 3.97 -0.11
CA LEU A 38 3.09 4.51 0.53
C LEU A 38 3.32 3.93 1.92
N LYS A 39 2.26 3.74 2.67
CA LYS A 39 2.34 3.11 3.99
C LYS A 39 2.85 1.67 3.86
N ALA A 40 2.32 0.92 2.91
CA ALA A 40 2.76 -0.45 2.66
C ALA A 40 4.23 -0.50 2.21
N GLU A 41 4.66 0.43 1.37
CA GLU A 41 6.06 0.52 0.95
C GLU A 41 6.99 0.75 2.13
N GLN A 42 6.63 1.64 3.05
CA GLN A 42 7.41 1.90 4.25
C GLN A 42 7.50 0.67 5.15
N GLU A 43 6.38 -0.01 5.38
CA GLU A 43 6.34 -1.22 6.20
C GLU A 43 7.15 -2.35 5.57
N LYS A 44 7.03 -2.52 4.26
CA LYS A 44 7.79 -3.54 3.52
C LYS A 44 9.29 -3.28 3.62
N GLN A 45 9.70 -2.04 3.42
CA GLN A 45 11.11 -1.67 3.50
C GLN A 45 11.68 -1.92 4.90
N LYS A 46 10.91 -1.61 5.93
CA LYS A 46 11.31 -1.85 7.31
C LYS A 46 11.54 -3.33 7.58
N ILE A 47 10.60 -4.17 7.17
CA ILE A 47 10.70 -5.63 7.35
C ILE A 47 11.91 -6.18 6.59
N GLU A 48 12.12 -5.74 5.35
CA GLU A 48 13.26 -6.18 4.54
C GLU A 48 14.58 -5.77 5.19
N ASN A 49 14.67 -4.55 5.67
CA ASN A 49 15.88 -4.05 6.33
C ASN A 49 16.17 -4.83 7.61
N ASP A 50 15.16 -5.09 8.42
CA ASP A 50 15.32 -5.85 9.66
C ASP A 50 15.76 -7.28 9.37
N TYR A 51 15.21 -7.90 8.32
CA TYR A 51 15.57 -9.25 7.94
C TYR A 51 17.03 -9.32 7.42
N LYS A 52 17.47 -8.32 6.68
CA LYS A 52 18.84 -8.26 6.16
C LYS A 52 19.90 -8.18 7.25
N LYS A 53 19.55 -7.69 8.43
CA LYS A 53 20.45 -7.61 9.58
C LYS A 53 20.74 -8.98 10.20
N ILE A 54 19.93 -9.98 9.91
CA ILE A 54 20.10 -11.32 10.43
C ILE A 54 21.12 -12.05 9.56
N ASN A 55 22.26 -12.44 10.16
CA ASN A 55 23.35 -13.10 9.42
C ASN A 55 22.97 -14.48 8.91
N THR A 56 22.31 -15.27 9.78
CA THR A 56 21.92 -16.64 9.44
C THR A 56 20.48 -16.87 9.87
N PRO A 57 19.51 -16.48 9.01
CA PRO A 57 18.11 -16.61 9.39
C PRO A 57 17.70 -18.08 9.57
N THR A 58 16.93 -18.33 10.64
CA THR A 58 16.33 -19.63 10.87
C THR A 58 15.10 -19.80 9.98
N ARG A 59 14.59 -21.02 9.85
CA ARG A 59 13.34 -21.28 9.14
C ARG A 59 12.18 -20.48 9.70
N MET A 60 12.13 -20.36 11.03
CA MET A 60 11.07 -19.61 11.70
C MET A 60 11.16 -18.11 11.40
N GLN A 61 12.37 -17.56 11.40
CA GLN A 61 12.59 -16.16 11.05
C GLN A 61 12.21 -15.89 9.59
N TYR A 62 12.56 -16.78 8.69
CA TYR A 62 12.17 -16.68 7.29
C TYR A 62 10.65 -16.75 7.12
N ALA A 63 10.01 -17.69 7.83
CA ALA A 63 8.55 -17.85 7.77
C ALA A 63 7.84 -16.60 8.28
N ARG A 64 8.32 -16.00 9.38
CA ARG A 64 7.77 -14.75 9.91
C ARG A 64 7.94 -13.59 8.94
N TYR A 65 9.10 -13.52 8.29
CA TYR A 65 9.36 -12.51 7.27
C TYR A 65 8.37 -12.64 6.12
N ARG A 66 8.17 -13.85 5.61
CA ARG A 66 7.22 -14.13 4.52
C ARG A 66 5.78 -13.82 4.93
N GLU A 67 5.40 -14.18 6.14
CA GLU A 67 4.07 -13.89 6.68
C GLU A 67 3.84 -12.39 6.81
N GLY A 68 4.85 -11.65 7.30
CA GLY A 68 4.80 -10.20 7.39
C GLY A 68 4.59 -9.55 6.04
N LEU A 69 5.30 -10.00 5.00
CA LEU A 69 5.11 -9.50 3.63
C LEU A 69 3.70 -9.80 3.12
N SER A 70 3.18 -10.99 3.40
CA SER A 70 1.84 -11.37 2.99
C SER A 70 0.77 -10.48 3.65
N GLN A 71 0.94 -10.17 4.94
CA GLN A 71 0.03 -9.26 5.65
C GLN A 71 0.07 -7.85 5.09
N ILE A 72 1.27 -7.34 4.79
CA ILE A 72 1.43 -6.02 4.19
C ILE A 72 0.77 -5.98 2.81
N LEU A 73 0.91 -7.04 2.03
CA LEU A 73 0.26 -7.15 0.75
C LEU A 73 -1.27 -7.02 0.91
N THR A 74 -1.86 -7.81 1.79
CA THR A 74 -3.30 -7.86 1.99
C THR A 74 -3.86 -6.56 2.56
N THR A 75 -3.19 -5.99 3.60
CA THR A 75 -3.71 -4.80 4.30
C THR A 75 -3.35 -3.49 3.64
N GLY A 76 -2.32 -3.47 2.80
CA GLY A 76 -1.83 -2.25 2.17
C GLY A 76 -1.95 -2.25 0.66
N TYR A 77 -1.17 -3.10 -0.01
CA TYR A 77 -1.09 -3.07 -1.48
C TYR A 77 -2.40 -3.45 -2.16
N ILE A 78 -3.07 -4.49 -1.72
CA ILE A 78 -4.35 -4.91 -2.31
C ILE A 78 -5.42 -3.85 -2.09
N LYS A 79 -5.41 -3.22 -0.92
CA LYS A 79 -6.33 -2.13 -0.61
C LYS A 79 -6.09 -0.94 -1.53
N ALA A 80 -4.82 -0.54 -1.68
CA ALA A 80 -4.43 0.54 -2.59
C ALA A 80 -4.82 0.21 -4.04
N LYS A 81 -4.64 -1.04 -4.44
CA LYS A 81 -5.00 -1.50 -5.78
C LYS A 81 -6.46 -1.23 -6.11
N GLY A 82 -7.37 -1.54 -5.19
CA GLY A 82 -8.80 -1.31 -5.41
C GLY A 82 -9.13 0.15 -5.69
N TYR A 83 -8.56 1.07 -4.91
CA TYR A 83 -8.79 2.50 -5.11
C TYR A 83 -8.17 2.99 -6.42
N LEU A 84 -6.95 2.56 -6.73
CA LEU A 84 -6.26 3.01 -7.93
C LEU A 84 -6.87 2.44 -9.22
N GLU A 85 -7.44 1.24 -9.16
CA GLU A 85 -8.17 0.68 -10.30
C GLU A 85 -9.40 1.52 -10.64
N ARG A 86 -10.08 2.06 -9.63
CA ARG A 86 -11.21 2.97 -9.85
C ARG A 86 -10.74 4.26 -10.53
N VAL A 87 -9.57 4.77 -10.12
CA VAL A 87 -8.99 5.97 -10.75
C VAL A 87 -8.75 5.71 -12.25
N VAL A 88 -8.10 4.61 -12.58
CA VAL A 88 -7.76 4.28 -13.97
C VAL A 88 -9.01 4.02 -14.81
N SER A 89 -10.07 3.48 -14.20
CA SER A 89 -11.32 3.23 -14.92
C SER A 89 -12.04 4.53 -15.30
N GLN A 90 -11.82 5.61 -14.55
CA GLN A 90 -12.47 6.90 -14.80
C GLN A 90 -11.59 7.88 -15.55
N PHE A 91 -10.28 7.78 -15.38
CA PHE A 91 -9.33 8.75 -15.89
C PHE A 91 -8.02 8.07 -16.27
N PRO A 92 -7.46 8.35 -17.48
CA PRO A 92 -6.21 7.73 -17.91
C PRO A 92 -4.99 8.33 -17.17
N SER A 93 -4.77 7.88 -15.93
CA SER A 93 -3.66 8.35 -15.12
C SER A 93 -2.44 7.45 -15.31
N THR A 94 -1.37 8.00 -15.87
CA THR A 94 -0.10 7.29 -16.04
C THR A 94 0.51 6.90 -14.70
N GLU A 95 0.43 7.80 -13.71
CA GLU A 95 0.96 7.55 -12.38
C GLU A 95 0.23 6.41 -11.68
N ALA A 96 -1.10 6.39 -11.75
CA ALA A 96 -1.89 5.31 -11.16
C ALA A 96 -1.57 3.98 -11.84
N LYS A 97 -1.40 3.96 -13.15
CA LYS A 97 -0.99 2.76 -13.89
C LYS A 97 0.37 2.23 -13.44
N LYS A 98 1.35 3.11 -13.28
CA LYS A 98 2.69 2.73 -12.81
C LYS A 98 2.62 2.11 -11.42
N THR A 99 1.84 2.72 -10.53
CA THR A 99 1.66 2.21 -9.17
C THR A 99 0.98 0.83 -9.20
N LEU A 100 -0.05 0.67 -10.02
CA LEU A 100 -0.73 -0.62 -10.18
C LEU A 100 0.21 -1.71 -10.72
N ASP A 101 1.04 -1.38 -11.69
CA ASP A 101 2.03 -2.32 -12.23
C ASP A 101 3.02 -2.75 -11.15
N ARG A 102 3.48 -1.81 -10.33
CA ARG A 102 4.36 -2.10 -9.20
C ARG A 102 3.69 -3.03 -8.20
N ILE A 103 2.43 -2.77 -7.88
CA ILE A 103 1.66 -3.63 -6.95
C ILE A 103 1.56 -5.06 -7.51
N LYS A 104 1.32 -5.21 -8.80
CA LYS A 104 1.26 -6.52 -9.43
C LYS A 104 2.58 -7.29 -9.33
N LEU A 105 3.71 -6.59 -9.49
CA LEU A 105 5.02 -7.18 -9.31
C LEU A 105 5.23 -7.65 -7.87
N ILE A 106 4.83 -6.84 -6.91
CA ILE A 106 4.94 -7.18 -5.49
C ILE A 106 4.06 -8.39 -5.15
N GLU A 107 2.84 -8.45 -5.70
CA GLU A 107 1.98 -9.62 -5.54
C GLU A 107 2.66 -10.90 -6.01
N LYS A 108 3.32 -10.86 -7.15
CA LYS A 108 4.04 -12.01 -7.69
C LYS A 108 5.21 -12.42 -6.79
N GLU A 109 5.96 -11.44 -6.27
CA GLU A 109 7.08 -11.71 -5.37
C GLU A 109 6.63 -12.37 -4.07
N VAL A 110 5.55 -11.85 -3.48
CA VAL A 110 5.04 -12.33 -2.19
C VAL A 110 4.39 -13.70 -2.33
N ASN A 111 3.71 -13.96 -3.44
CA ASN A 111 2.98 -15.21 -3.67
C ASN A 111 3.83 -16.32 -4.30
N ARG A 112 5.11 -16.09 -4.45
CA ARG A 112 6.04 -17.05 -5.02
C ARG A 112 6.18 -18.33 -4.23
#